data_be26bde749d947eb4e5e8f27bdf51d4f
#
_entry.id   be26bde749d947eb4e5e8f27bdf51d4f
#
_cell.length_a   1.000
_cell.length_b   1.000
_cell.length_c   1.000
_cell.angle_alpha   90.00
_cell.angle_beta   90.00
_cell.angle_gamma   90.00
#
_symmetry.space_group_name_H-M   'P 1'
#
loop_
_entity.id
_entity.type
_entity.pdbx_description
1 polymer ?
#
loop_
_entity_poly.entity_id
_entity_poly.type
_entity_poly.pdbx_seq_one_letter_code
_entity_poly.pdbx_strand_id
1 'polypeptide(L)'
;IYVSLEPCAHYGKTPPCADLIIKKGVKRVVVGCIDPFAEVKGRGIERIRKAGIEVEVGVLEKECQWLNRRFFTYHSKHRPYIILKWAQTANGFIDNHFKPLMISNEQTQMLSHQLRAEEDAILVGHTTFDRDHPSLNVRHWHGPNPKRIVLTHDRPLPQLMDDLYQHGIQSLIVEGGCQTHESFIQAGLWDEIRMEVAPITVSDGTRAPQLPSDIRLLSKKEYGENTMTIFSKKSQ
;
A
#
# COMPACT_ATOMS: atom_id res chain seq x y z
N ILE A 1 -25.58 12.60 3.37
CA ILE A 1 -24.34 11.94 3.76
C ILE A 1 -23.47 11.70 2.53
N TYR A 2 -22.14 11.78 2.69
CA TYR A 2 -21.16 11.51 1.66
C TYR A 2 -20.30 10.33 2.11
N VAL A 3 -20.08 9.37 1.24
CA VAL A 3 -19.27 8.17 1.50
C VAL A 3 -18.36 7.86 0.32
N SER A 4 -17.10 7.49 0.59
CA SER A 4 -16.14 7.15 -0.46
C SER A 4 -16.40 5.77 -1.08
N LEU A 5 -17.07 4.88 -0.34
CA LEU A 5 -17.38 3.51 -0.76
C LEU A 5 -18.84 3.21 -0.53
N GLU A 6 -19.43 2.35 -1.34
CA GLU A 6 -20.79 1.87 -1.19
C GLU A 6 -21.11 1.38 0.23
N PRO A 7 -22.21 1.83 0.88
CA PRO A 7 -22.63 1.31 2.17
C PRO A 7 -22.99 -0.17 2.09
N CYS A 8 -22.38 -0.98 2.94
CA CYS A 8 -22.61 -2.43 2.96
C CYS A 8 -24.09 -2.77 3.24
N ALA A 9 -24.56 -3.89 2.65
CA ALA A 9 -25.91 -4.41 2.81
C ALA A 9 -25.97 -5.77 3.53
N HIS A 10 -24.80 -6.34 3.89
CA HIS A 10 -24.69 -7.63 4.58
C HIS A 10 -24.32 -7.45 6.06
N TYR A 11 -24.65 -8.43 6.87
CA TYR A 11 -24.22 -8.52 8.25
C TYR A 11 -22.79 -9.06 8.30
N GLY A 12 -21.86 -8.24 8.79
CA GLY A 12 -20.49 -8.63 9.09
C GLY A 12 -20.25 -8.62 10.60
N LYS A 13 -19.17 -8.01 11.05
CA LYS A 13 -18.90 -7.78 12.49
C LYS A 13 -19.91 -6.80 13.12
N THR A 14 -20.54 -5.97 12.30
CA THR A 14 -21.55 -4.96 12.67
C THR A 14 -22.74 -5.05 11.73
N PRO A 15 -23.93 -4.50 12.13
CA PRO A 15 -25.08 -4.38 11.23
C PRO A 15 -24.77 -3.55 9.99
N PRO A 16 -25.48 -3.77 8.87
CA PRO A 16 -25.25 -3.08 7.60
C PRO A 16 -25.32 -1.56 7.71
N CYS A 17 -24.36 -0.85 7.09
CA CYS A 17 -24.38 0.62 7.05
C CYS A 17 -25.61 1.16 6.32
N ALA A 18 -26.10 0.47 5.28
CA ALA A 18 -27.33 0.84 4.58
C ALA A 18 -28.54 0.90 5.53
N ASP A 19 -28.66 -0.05 6.45
CA ASP A 19 -29.76 -0.08 7.43
C ASP A 19 -29.68 1.09 8.42
N LEU A 20 -28.49 1.44 8.87
CA LEU A 20 -28.26 2.58 9.73
C LEU A 20 -28.65 3.91 9.02
N ILE A 21 -28.28 4.07 7.76
CA ILE A 21 -28.62 5.24 6.95
C ILE A 21 -30.13 5.38 6.83
N ILE A 22 -30.83 4.29 6.52
CA ILE A 22 -32.31 4.25 6.42
C ILE A 22 -32.92 4.59 7.77
N LYS A 23 -32.49 3.93 8.85
CA LYS A 23 -33.03 4.16 10.22
C LYS A 23 -32.84 5.62 10.67
N LYS A 24 -31.77 6.30 10.23
CA LYS A 24 -31.51 7.70 10.58
C LYS A 24 -32.30 8.72 9.73
N GLY A 25 -33.08 8.27 8.75
CA GLY A 25 -33.90 9.14 7.92
C GLY A 25 -33.07 10.14 7.08
N VAL A 26 -31.92 9.70 6.59
CA VAL A 26 -31.05 10.53 5.73
C VAL A 26 -31.80 10.84 4.43
N LYS A 27 -31.81 12.11 4.00
CA LYS A 27 -32.55 12.54 2.79
C LYS A 27 -31.82 12.21 1.49
N ARG A 28 -30.48 12.26 1.49
CA ARG A 28 -29.64 12.04 0.31
C ARG A 28 -28.33 11.40 0.68
N VAL A 29 -27.88 10.44 -0.14
CA VAL A 29 -26.58 9.76 -0.03
C VAL A 29 -25.79 9.99 -1.32
N VAL A 30 -24.55 10.43 -1.19
CA VAL A 30 -23.60 10.58 -2.29
C VAL A 30 -22.49 9.54 -2.11
N VAL A 31 -22.35 8.65 -3.08
CA VAL A 31 -21.43 7.51 -3.05
C VAL A 31 -20.32 7.74 -4.07
N GLY A 32 -19.06 7.67 -3.64
CA GLY A 32 -17.90 7.85 -4.52
C GLY A 32 -17.75 6.68 -5.49
N CYS A 33 -17.66 5.46 -4.99
CA CYS A 33 -17.52 4.27 -5.85
C CYS A 33 -18.30 3.06 -5.30
N ILE A 34 -18.64 2.16 -6.23
CA ILE A 34 -19.31 0.88 -5.91
C ILE A 34 -18.30 -0.08 -5.28
N ASP A 35 -18.75 -0.90 -4.34
CA ASP A 35 -17.95 -1.95 -3.74
C ASP A 35 -17.70 -3.08 -4.77
N PRO A 36 -16.43 -3.47 -5.04
CA PRO A 36 -16.12 -4.55 -5.95
C PRO A 36 -16.49 -5.94 -5.42
N PHE A 37 -16.72 -6.07 -4.11
CA PHE A 37 -17.05 -7.34 -3.48
C PHE A 37 -18.43 -7.82 -3.93
N ALA A 38 -18.48 -9.02 -4.51
CA ALA A 38 -19.67 -9.54 -5.20
C ALA A 38 -20.92 -9.61 -4.32
N GLU A 39 -20.78 -9.78 -2.99
CA GLU A 39 -21.90 -9.82 -2.05
C GLU A 39 -22.49 -8.44 -1.74
N VAL A 40 -21.77 -7.36 -2.07
CA VAL A 40 -22.18 -5.98 -1.81
C VAL A 40 -22.61 -5.29 -3.09
N LYS A 41 -21.92 -5.49 -4.18
CA LYS A 41 -21.97 -4.81 -5.48
C LYS A 41 -23.37 -4.29 -5.86
N GLY A 42 -23.62 -3.02 -5.57
CA GLY A 42 -24.89 -2.34 -5.85
C GLY A 42 -26.02 -2.62 -4.86
N ARG A 43 -25.94 -3.61 -3.97
CA ARG A 43 -27.02 -4.02 -3.07
C ARG A 43 -27.32 -2.99 -1.98
N GLY A 44 -26.29 -2.32 -1.46
CA GLY A 44 -26.45 -1.26 -0.46
C GLY A 44 -27.13 -0.04 -1.04
N ILE A 45 -26.69 0.38 -2.23
CA ILE A 45 -27.31 1.47 -2.99
C ILE A 45 -28.78 1.17 -3.30
N GLU A 46 -29.06 -0.03 -3.80
CA GLU A 46 -30.43 -0.46 -4.13
C GLU A 46 -31.35 -0.45 -2.91
N ARG A 47 -30.84 -0.96 -1.77
CA ARG A 47 -31.57 -0.99 -0.51
C ARG A 47 -31.94 0.41 -0.01
N ILE A 48 -31.01 1.35 -0.09
CA ILE A 48 -31.21 2.75 0.29
C ILE A 48 -32.24 3.43 -0.65
N ARG A 49 -32.14 3.19 -1.98
CA ARG A 49 -33.09 3.70 -2.97
C ARG A 49 -34.50 3.15 -2.75
N LYS A 50 -34.65 1.86 -2.46
CA LYS A 50 -35.96 1.22 -2.13
C LYS A 50 -36.61 1.81 -0.89
N ALA A 51 -35.86 2.40 0.02
CA ALA A 51 -36.36 3.12 1.19
C ALA A 51 -36.75 4.57 0.89
N GLY A 52 -36.75 5.01 -0.38
CA GLY A 52 -37.14 6.36 -0.79
C GLY A 52 -36.08 7.43 -0.62
N ILE A 53 -34.80 7.04 -0.38
CA ILE A 53 -33.69 7.96 -0.19
C ILE A 53 -33.02 8.21 -1.55
N GLU A 54 -32.75 9.47 -1.88
CA GLU A 54 -32.01 9.85 -3.08
C GLU A 54 -30.57 9.35 -2.99
N VAL A 55 -30.06 8.65 -4.04
CA VAL A 55 -28.69 8.15 -4.08
C VAL A 55 -28.03 8.52 -5.40
N GLU A 56 -26.97 9.35 -5.30
CA GLU A 56 -26.05 9.69 -6.38
C GLU A 56 -24.78 8.84 -6.27
N VAL A 57 -24.26 8.33 -7.40
CA VAL A 57 -23.10 7.42 -7.44
C VAL A 57 -22.09 7.91 -8.46
N GLY A 58 -20.79 7.71 -8.17
CA GLY A 58 -19.69 8.04 -9.08
C GLY A 58 -19.10 9.44 -8.88
N VAL A 59 -19.45 10.12 -7.79
CA VAL A 59 -18.87 11.44 -7.47
C VAL A 59 -17.44 11.26 -6.97
N LEU A 60 -16.45 11.88 -7.66
CA LEU A 60 -15.02 11.71 -7.41
C LEU A 60 -14.60 10.22 -7.41
N GLU A 61 -15.13 9.46 -8.36
CA GLU A 61 -14.98 8.00 -8.37
C GLU A 61 -13.51 7.57 -8.38
N LYS A 62 -12.66 8.21 -9.18
CA LYS A 62 -11.23 7.88 -9.27
C LYS A 62 -10.49 8.14 -7.97
N GLU A 63 -10.78 9.25 -7.31
CA GLU A 63 -10.20 9.62 -6.02
C GLU A 63 -10.67 8.67 -4.91
N CYS A 64 -11.94 8.29 -4.94
CA CYS A 64 -12.52 7.33 -4.01
C CYS A 64 -11.96 5.92 -4.22
N GLN A 65 -11.76 5.49 -5.47
CA GLN A 65 -11.07 4.23 -5.79
C GLN A 65 -9.62 4.25 -5.30
N TRP A 66 -8.92 5.38 -5.48
CA TRP A 66 -7.55 5.53 -4.97
C TRP A 66 -7.50 5.49 -3.45
N LEU A 67 -8.44 6.13 -2.76
CA LEU A 67 -8.55 6.09 -1.30
C LEU A 67 -8.73 4.64 -0.80
N ASN A 68 -9.56 3.86 -1.48
CA ASN A 68 -9.91 2.49 -1.11
C ASN A 68 -9.04 1.42 -1.82
N ARG A 69 -7.90 1.79 -2.45
CA ARG A 69 -7.10 0.91 -3.30
C ARG A 69 -6.61 -0.38 -2.61
N ARG A 70 -6.31 -0.33 -1.30
CA ARG A 70 -5.91 -1.52 -0.53
C ARG A 70 -7.04 -2.52 -0.44
N PHE A 71 -8.21 -2.05 -0.05
CA PHE A 71 -9.44 -2.83 0.01
C PHE A 71 -9.80 -3.43 -1.37
N PHE A 72 -9.75 -2.62 -2.42
CA PHE A 72 -10.04 -3.12 -3.78
C PHE A 72 -9.05 -4.18 -4.24
N THR A 73 -7.76 -3.98 -4.03
CA THR A 73 -6.75 -4.98 -4.39
C THR A 73 -6.97 -6.28 -3.63
N TYR A 74 -7.20 -6.19 -2.32
CA TYR A 74 -7.41 -7.35 -1.47
C TYR A 74 -8.60 -8.19 -1.94
N HIS A 75 -9.76 -7.57 -2.18
CA HIS A 75 -10.98 -8.29 -2.57
C HIS A 75 -11.02 -8.71 -4.04
N SER A 76 -10.35 -7.99 -4.96
CA SER A 76 -10.37 -8.31 -6.40
C SER A 76 -9.22 -9.21 -6.85
N LYS A 77 -8.05 -9.08 -6.23
CA LYS A 77 -6.84 -9.84 -6.60
C LYS A 77 -6.47 -10.94 -5.61
N HIS A 78 -7.20 -11.07 -4.49
CA HIS A 78 -6.98 -12.04 -3.41
C HIS A 78 -5.53 -12.01 -2.88
N ARG A 79 -4.98 -10.82 -2.75
CA ARG A 79 -3.65 -10.53 -2.20
C ARG A 79 -3.59 -9.14 -1.57
N PRO A 80 -2.60 -8.85 -0.71
CA PRO A 80 -2.39 -7.49 -0.24
C PRO A 80 -2.06 -6.50 -1.36
N TYR A 81 -2.34 -5.21 -1.14
CA TYR A 81 -1.77 -4.10 -1.88
C TYR A 81 -0.30 -3.98 -1.54
N ILE A 82 0.59 -4.00 -2.54
CA ILE A 82 2.03 -4.12 -2.32
C ILE A 82 2.74 -2.83 -2.68
N ILE A 83 3.47 -2.27 -1.70
CA ILE A 83 4.29 -1.08 -1.82
C ILE A 83 5.76 -1.49 -1.77
N LEU A 84 6.50 -1.28 -2.85
CA LEU A 84 7.95 -1.43 -2.85
C LEU A 84 8.57 -0.09 -2.42
N LYS A 85 9.37 -0.08 -1.35
CA LYS A 85 9.99 1.14 -0.83
C LYS A 85 11.48 0.96 -0.62
N TRP A 86 12.28 1.84 -1.22
CA TRP A 86 13.72 1.90 -0.95
C TRP A 86 14.24 3.33 -0.99
N ALA A 87 15.40 3.53 -0.39
CA ALA A 87 16.20 4.75 -0.51
C ALA A 87 17.49 4.43 -1.24
N GLN A 88 17.94 5.35 -2.09
CA GLN A 88 19.17 5.23 -2.86
C GLN A 88 19.97 6.53 -2.92
N THR A 89 21.26 6.40 -3.18
CA THR A 89 22.14 7.53 -3.47
C THR A 89 21.85 8.13 -4.86
N ALA A 90 22.35 9.33 -5.15
CA ALA A 90 22.19 9.98 -6.45
C ALA A 90 22.75 9.14 -7.61
N ASN A 91 23.78 8.31 -7.35
CA ASN A 91 24.37 7.41 -8.34
C ASN A 91 23.87 5.96 -8.25
N GLY A 92 22.72 5.72 -7.56
CA GLY A 92 21.94 4.48 -7.64
C GLY A 92 22.43 3.32 -6.79
N PHE A 93 22.93 3.58 -5.59
CA PHE A 93 23.30 2.55 -4.62
C PHE A 93 22.42 2.62 -3.38
N ILE A 94 22.16 1.47 -2.75
CA ILE A 94 21.35 1.35 -1.52
C ILE A 94 22.19 1.14 -0.25
N ASP A 95 23.49 0.96 -0.39
CA ASP A 95 24.47 0.82 0.69
C ASP A 95 25.84 1.41 0.26
N ASN A 96 26.85 1.33 1.12
CA ASN A 96 28.22 1.74 0.83
C ASN A 96 29.15 0.55 1.08
N HIS A 97 29.73 0.00 0.02
CA HIS A 97 30.60 -1.19 0.11
C HIS A 97 29.95 -2.34 0.91
N PHE A 98 28.67 -2.62 0.63
CA PHE A 98 27.85 -3.64 1.31
C PHE A 98 27.67 -3.42 2.83
N LYS A 99 27.89 -2.19 3.30
CA LYS A 99 27.63 -1.77 4.69
C LYS A 99 26.45 -0.81 4.75
N PRO A 100 25.66 -0.82 5.82
CA PRO A 100 24.55 0.10 6.00
C PRO A 100 24.98 1.56 5.80
N LEU A 101 24.17 2.30 5.06
CA LEU A 101 24.36 3.72 4.79
C LEU A 101 23.10 4.48 5.20
N MET A 102 23.28 5.58 5.97
CA MET A 102 22.16 6.46 6.26
C MET A 102 21.87 7.36 5.05
N ILE A 103 20.88 6.98 4.25
CA ILE A 103 20.47 7.69 3.03
C ILE A 103 19.34 8.68 3.37
N SER A 104 18.38 8.23 4.18
CA SER A 104 17.20 9.02 4.55
C SER A 104 17.53 10.10 5.58
N ASN A 105 17.04 11.32 5.34
CA ASN A 105 17.07 12.41 6.34
C ASN A 105 15.90 12.28 7.35
N GLU A 106 15.82 13.16 8.33
CA GLU A 106 14.78 13.11 9.37
C GLU A 106 13.36 13.14 8.82
N GLN A 107 13.10 13.98 7.80
CA GLN A 107 11.77 14.11 7.20
C GLN A 107 11.36 12.84 6.47
N THR A 108 12.25 12.26 5.68
CA THR A 108 11.97 11.02 4.93
C THR A 108 11.96 9.78 5.81
N GLN A 109 12.69 9.77 6.93
CA GLN A 109 12.54 8.77 7.98
C GLN A 109 11.15 8.84 8.63
N MET A 110 10.67 10.05 8.97
CA MET A 110 9.33 10.24 9.51
C MET A 110 8.26 9.71 8.54
N LEU A 111 8.36 10.02 7.23
CA LEU A 111 7.46 9.48 6.20
C LEU A 111 7.50 7.95 6.10
N SER A 112 8.69 7.35 6.25
CA SER A 112 8.84 5.89 6.28
C SER A 112 8.14 5.28 7.49
N HIS A 113 8.24 5.92 8.66
CA HIS A 113 7.56 5.48 9.87
C HIS A 113 6.04 5.71 9.81
N GLN A 114 5.59 6.80 9.18
CA GLN A 114 4.18 7.02 8.87
C GLN A 114 3.63 5.89 7.99
N LEU A 115 4.33 5.56 6.90
CA LEU A 115 3.94 4.46 6.02
C LEU A 115 3.83 3.13 6.78
N ARG A 116 4.79 2.81 7.65
CA ARG A 116 4.75 1.60 8.49
C ARG A 116 3.56 1.58 9.44
N ALA A 117 3.13 2.74 9.94
CA ALA A 117 1.98 2.85 10.82
C ALA A 117 0.64 2.69 10.08
N GLU A 118 0.62 2.96 8.77
CA GLU A 118 -0.57 2.89 7.91
C GLU A 118 -0.79 1.51 7.28
N GLU A 119 0.27 0.67 7.18
CA GLU A 119 0.22 -0.60 6.47
C GLU A 119 0.20 -1.80 7.44
N ASP A 120 -0.48 -2.89 7.04
CA ASP A 120 -0.69 -4.06 7.91
C ASP A 120 0.58 -4.87 8.15
N ALA A 121 1.45 -4.97 7.13
CA ALA A 121 2.66 -5.77 7.21
C ALA A 121 3.86 -5.11 6.52
N ILE A 122 5.06 -5.51 6.98
CA ILE A 122 6.35 -5.11 6.40
C ILE A 122 7.20 -6.35 6.16
N LEU A 123 7.85 -6.41 4.99
CA LEU A 123 8.67 -7.53 4.56
C LEU A 123 10.09 -7.07 4.22
N VAL A 124 11.05 -7.89 4.63
CA VAL A 124 12.44 -7.83 4.20
C VAL A 124 12.92 -9.21 3.76
N GLY A 125 13.90 -9.27 2.88
CA GLY A 125 14.59 -10.52 2.54
C GLY A 125 15.47 -11.01 3.69
N HIS A 126 15.68 -12.34 3.79
CA HIS A 126 16.49 -12.98 4.80
C HIS A 126 17.91 -12.38 4.91
N THR A 127 18.61 -12.20 3.79
CA THR A 127 19.94 -11.61 3.77
C THR A 127 20.00 -10.22 4.40
N THR A 128 19.00 -9.36 4.10
CA THR A 128 18.89 -8.03 4.72
C THR A 128 18.59 -8.12 6.20
N PHE A 129 17.72 -9.05 6.58
CA PHE A 129 17.38 -9.28 7.98
C PHE A 129 18.61 -9.69 8.80
N ASP A 130 19.39 -10.64 8.30
CA ASP A 130 20.58 -11.17 9.00
C ASP A 130 21.75 -10.17 9.02
N ARG A 131 21.92 -9.38 7.94
CA ARG A 131 23.00 -8.41 7.86
C ARG A 131 22.75 -7.16 8.69
N ASP A 132 21.55 -6.61 8.60
CA ASP A 132 21.26 -5.27 9.11
C ASP A 132 20.44 -5.29 10.42
N HIS A 133 19.88 -6.44 10.81
CA HIS A 133 18.99 -6.61 11.97
C HIS A 133 17.97 -5.46 12.11
N PRO A 134 17.22 -5.12 11.03
CA PRO A 134 16.38 -3.94 11.01
C PRO A 134 15.21 -4.06 12.00
N SER A 135 14.97 -3.02 12.78
CA SER A 135 13.88 -3.02 13.77
C SER A 135 12.50 -3.09 13.14
N LEU A 136 12.31 -2.55 11.91
CA LEU A 136 11.06 -2.54 11.14
C LEU A 136 9.82 -2.07 11.93
N ASN A 137 10.03 -1.21 12.92
CA ASN A 137 8.99 -0.71 13.81
C ASN A 137 8.68 0.78 13.55
N VAL A 138 7.66 1.29 14.23
CA VAL A 138 7.27 2.70 14.22
C VAL A 138 7.92 3.39 15.43
N ARG A 139 8.84 4.34 15.18
CA ARG A 139 9.55 5.13 16.21
C ARG A 139 9.35 6.63 16.07
N HIS A 140 9.29 7.11 14.83
CA HIS A 140 9.22 8.53 14.48
C HIS A 140 7.83 8.95 13.99
N TRP A 141 6.81 8.15 14.30
CA TRP A 141 5.40 8.42 14.00
C TRP A 141 4.51 7.78 15.07
N HIS A 142 3.29 8.28 15.20
CA HIS A 142 2.30 7.69 16.10
C HIS A 142 1.47 6.65 15.33
N GLY A 143 1.38 5.43 15.83
CA GLY A 143 0.58 4.37 15.23
C GLY A 143 1.07 2.96 15.62
N PRO A 144 0.37 1.91 15.17
CA PRO A 144 0.73 0.53 15.43
C PRO A 144 1.97 0.11 14.64
N ASN A 145 2.65 -0.93 15.12
CA ASN A 145 3.70 -1.58 14.35
C ASN A 145 3.09 -2.53 13.31
N PRO A 146 3.60 -2.56 12.08
CA PRO A 146 3.20 -3.56 11.09
C PRO A 146 3.66 -4.96 11.49
N LYS A 147 2.96 -5.99 11.00
CA LYS A 147 3.40 -7.38 11.14
C LYS A 147 4.69 -7.60 10.36
N ARG A 148 5.76 -8.01 11.04
CA ARG A 148 7.07 -8.26 10.42
C ARG A 148 7.12 -9.61 9.74
N ILE A 149 7.65 -9.64 8.52
CA ILE A 149 7.80 -10.83 7.68
C ILE A 149 9.24 -10.87 7.15
N VAL A 150 9.88 -12.03 7.27
CA VAL A 150 11.17 -12.30 6.65
C VAL A 150 10.93 -13.27 5.48
N LEU A 151 11.31 -12.86 4.26
CA LEU A 151 11.20 -13.72 3.09
C LEU A 151 12.43 -14.60 3.00
N THR A 152 12.21 -15.90 3.09
CA THR A 152 13.24 -16.94 2.93
C THR A 152 13.25 -17.47 1.49
N HIS A 153 14.37 -18.07 1.06
CA HIS A 153 14.55 -18.54 -0.32
C HIS A 153 13.63 -19.72 -0.68
N ASP A 154 13.21 -20.49 0.32
CA ASP A 154 12.35 -21.68 0.19
C ASP A 154 10.85 -21.33 0.13
N ARG A 155 10.47 -20.06 0.34
CA ARG A 155 9.07 -19.62 0.32
C ARG A 155 8.71 -18.90 -0.99
N PRO A 156 7.98 -19.55 -1.92
CA PRO A 156 7.55 -18.91 -3.17
C PRO A 156 6.63 -17.71 -2.91
N LEU A 157 6.80 -16.63 -3.69
CA LEU A 157 5.96 -15.43 -3.55
C LEU A 157 4.45 -15.70 -3.71
N PRO A 158 3.98 -16.54 -4.65
CA PRO A 158 2.54 -16.84 -4.74
C PRO A 158 1.98 -17.44 -3.44
N GLN A 159 2.68 -18.40 -2.85
CA GLN A 159 2.26 -19.00 -1.57
C GLN A 159 2.25 -17.96 -0.44
N LEU A 160 3.25 -17.07 -0.39
CA LEU A 160 3.26 -15.98 0.59
C LEU A 160 2.05 -15.06 0.40
N MET A 161 1.67 -14.73 -0.84
CA MET A 161 0.50 -13.87 -1.11
C MET A 161 -0.80 -14.53 -0.65
N ASP A 162 -0.97 -15.82 -0.93
CA ASP A 162 -2.14 -16.59 -0.47
C ASP A 162 -2.21 -16.63 1.07
N ASP A 163 -1.09 -16.91 1.73
CA ASP A 163 -1.03 -16.93 3.20
C ASP A 163 -1.39 -15.56 3.80
N LEU A 164 -0.89 -14.47 3.22
CA LEU A 164 -1.22 -13.12 3.68
C LEU A 164 -2.70 -12.79 3.50
N TYR A 165 -3.26 -13.19 2.35
CA TYR A 165 -4.69 -13.03 2.08
C TYR A 165 -5.54 -13.80 3.09
N GLN A 166 -5.23 -15.08 3.35
CA GLN A 166 -5.96 -15.90 4.32
C GLN A 166 -5.90 -15.35 5.75
N HIS A 167 -4.82 -14.63 6.08
CA HIS A 167 -4.66 -13.98 7.39
C HIS A 167 -5.23 -12.55 7.46
N GLY A 168 -5.95 -12.09 6.44
CA GLY A 168 -6.61 -10.79 6.43
C GLY A 168 -5.67 -9.59 6.26
N ILE A 169 -4.44 -9.80 5.79
CA ILE A 169 -3.47 -8.72 5.52
C ILE A 169 -3.85 -8.02 4.21
N GLN A 170 -4.27 -6.78 4.30
CA GLN A 170 -4.73 -6.01 3.14
C GLN A 170 -3.61 -5.20 2.48
N SER A 171 -2.51 -4.95 3.19
CA SER A 171 -1.39 -4.16 2.68
C SER A 171 -0.04 -4.68 3.14
N LEU A 172 0.97 -4.53 2.27
CA LEU A 172 2.34 -5.00 2.50
C LEU A 172 3.34 -3.97 2.01
N ILE A 173 4.28 -3.57 2.89
CA ILE A 173 5.47 -2.84 2.48
C ILE A 173 6.61 -3.83 2.26
N VAL A 174 7.33 -3.72 1.17
CA VAL A 174 8.61 -4.41 0.94
C VAL A 174 9.73 -3.38 1.06
N GLU A 175 10.58 -3.52 2.09
CA GLU A 175 11.65 -2.55 2.38
C GLU A 175 13.06 -3.12 2.21
N GLY A 176 13.23 -4.38 1.88
CA GLY A 176 14.53 -4.97 2.03
C GLY A 176 15.13 -5.72 0.85
N GLY A 177 16.38 -5.32 0.57
CA GLY A 177 17.28 -5.93 -0.38
C GLY A 177 16.91 -5.74 -1.86
N CYS A 178 17.89 -5.44 -2.71
CA CYS A 178 17.69 -5.30 -4.15
C CYS A 178 17.03 -6.56 -4.75
N GLN A 179 17.56 -7.74 -4.46
CA GLN A 179 17.03 -9.01 -4.97
C GLN A 179 15.56 -9.25 -4.59
N THR A 180 15.18 -8.89 -3.36
CA THR A 180 13.78 -9.00 -2.91
C THR A 180 12.88 -8.09 -3.75
N HIS A 181 13.23 -6.82 -3.93
CA HIS A 181 12.46 -5.91 -4.78
C HIS A 181 12.37 -6.41 -6.21
N GLU A 182 13.47 -6.85 -6.80
CA GLU A 182 13.52 -7.39 -8.15
C GLU A 182 12.63 -8.63 -8.32
N SER A 183 12.60 -9.54 -7.33
CA SER A 183 11.71 -10.70 -7.36
C SER A 183 10.23 -10.31 -7.40
N PHE A 184 9.83 -9.29 -6.63
CA PHE A 184 8.47 -8.77 -6.67
C PHE A 184 8.15 -8.06 -7.99
N ILE A 185 9.10 -7.29 -8.54
CA ILE A 185 8.96 -6.62 -9.84
C ILE A 185 8.80 -7.65 -10.96
N GLN A 186 9.66 -8.64 -11.03
CA GLN A 186 9.64 -9.72 -12.04
C GLN A 186 8.37 -10.56 -11.97
N ALA A 187 7.89 -10.84 -10.76
CA ALA A 187 6.62 -11.54 -10.56
C ALA A 187 5.37 -10.66 -10.84
N GLY A 188 5.53 -9.37 -11.10
CA GLY A 188 4.42 -8.43 -11.26
C GLY A 188 3.61 -8.18 -9.99
N LEU A 189 4.15 -8.58 -8.84
CA LEU A 189 3.54 -8.49 -7.50
C LEU A 189 3.87 -7.16 -6.83
N TRP A 190 3.40 -6.06 -7.42
CA TRP A 190 3.51 -4.72 -6.86
C TRP A 190 2.39 -3.82 -7.40
N ASP A 191 2.01 -2.79 -6.65
CA ASP A 191 0.98 -1.82 -7.00
C ASP A 191 1.50 -0.38 -6.93
N GLU A 192 2.44 -0.11 -6.00
CA GLU A 192 3.05 1.20 -5.76
C GLU A 192 4.56 1.06 -5.52
N ILE A 193 5.35 2.02 -6.01
CA ILE A 193 6.79 2.13 -5.72
C ILE A 193 7.04 3.49 -5.08
N ARG A 194 7.72 3.51 -3.94
CA ARG A 194 8.21 4.71 -3.26
C ARG A 194 9.74 4.72 -3.27
N MET A 195 10.30 5.53 -4.13
CA MET A 195 11.75 5.67 -4.30
C MET A 195 12.22 7.00 -3.71
N GLU A 196 13.12 6.92 -2.76
CA GLU A 196 13.83 8.06 -2.21
C GLU A 196 15.21 8.17 -2.85
N VAL A 197 15.61 9.39 -3.24
CA VAL A 197 16.95 9.68 -3.75
C VAL A 197 17.56 10.78 -2.88
N ALA A 198 18.72 10.51 -2.28
CA ALA A 198 19.53 11.48 -1.56
C ALA A 198 20.65 12.02 -2.47
N PRO A 199 21.10 13.29 -2.30
CA PRO A 199 22.15 13.90 -3.12
C PRO A 199 23.57 13.48 -2.70
N ILE A 200 23.72 12.27 -2.19
CA ILE A 200 25.00 11.67 -1.82
C ILE A 200 25.41 10.64 -2.85
N THR A 201 26.71 10.41 -2.98
CA THR A 201 27.28 9.39 -3.88
C THR A 201 28.24 8.49 -3.13
N VAL A 202 28.33 7.23 -3.56
CA VAL A 202 29.32 6.26 -3.08
C VAL A 202 30.11 5.70 -4.26
N SER A 203 31.32 5.20 -4.00
CA SER A 203 32.16 4.64 -5.06
C SER A 203 31.75 3.23 -5.47
N ASP A 204 31.18 2.45 -4.52
CA ASP A 204 30.77 1.06 -4.73
C ASP A 204 29.72 0.64 -3.71
N GLY A 205 28.98 -0.44 -4.02
CA GLY A 205 27.94 -1.00 -3.15
C GLY A 205 26.88 -1.78 -3.93
N THR A 206 25.78 -2.11 -3.25
CA THR A 206 24.65 -2.78 -3.87
C THR A 206 23.86 -1.78 -4.72
N ARG A 207 23.64 -2.11 -5.99
CA ARG A 207 22.78 -1.31 -6.89
C ARG A 207 21.35 -1.30 -6.41
N ALA A 208 20.69 -0.16 -6.60
CA ALA A 208 19.25 -0.03 -6.38
C ALA A 208 18.46 -0.90 -7.38
N PRO A 209 17.24 -1.35 -7.02
CA PRO A 209 16.36 -2.05 -7.94
C PRO A 209 16.09 -1.24 -9.21
N GLN A 210 15.96 -1.92 -10.35
CA GLN A 210 15.57 -1.25 -11.58
C GLN A 210 14.07 -0.97 -11.61
N LEU A 211 13.72 0.27 -11.98
CA LEU A 211 12.31 0.61 -12.18
C LEU A 211 11.74 -0.14 -13.38
N PRO A 212 10.57 -0.75 -13.26
CA PRO A 212 9.89 -1.38 -14.40
C PRO A 212 9.45 -0.33 -15.43
N SER A 213 9.23 -0.77 -16.67
CA SER A 213 8.84 0.13 -17.78
C SER A 213 7.36 0.56 -17.74
N ASP A 214 6.51 -0.22 -17.09
CA ASP A 214 5.06 -0.05 -17.01
C ASP A 214 4.63 0.82 -15.80
N ILE A 215 5.41 1.85 -15.50
CA ILE A 215 5.14 2.78 -14.38
C ILE A 215 4.49 4.09 -14.84
N ARG A 216 3.68 4.66 -13.96
CA ARG A 216 3.11 6.01 -14.05
C ARG A 216 3.55 6.82 -12.83
N LEU A 217 4.12 8.00 -13.05
CA LEU A 217 4.45 8.94 -11.98
C LEU A 217 3.16 9.43 -11.31
N LEU A 218 3.07 9.30 -9.99
CA LEU A 218 1.99 9.83 -9.17
C LEU A 218 2.38 11.14 -8.50
N SER A 219 3.58 11.17 -7.90
CA SER A 219 4.10 12.38 -7.28
C SER A 219 5.63 12.36 -7.22
N LYS A 220 6.22 13.57 -7.24
CA LYS A 220 7.63 13.80 -6.96
C LYS A 220 7.72 15.02 -6.06
N LYS A 221 8.29 14.87 -4.87
CA LYS A 221 8.38 15.92 -3.85
C LYS A 221 9.75 15.92 -3.20
N GLU A 222 10.21 17.11 -2.86
CA GLU A 222 11.45 17.33 -2.12
C GLU A 222 11.17 17.41 -0.61
N TYR A 223 12.04 16.79 0.17
CA TYR A 223 12.04 16.77 1.63
C TYR A 223 13.46 17.06 2.11
N GLY A 224 13.75 18.31 2.42
CA GLY A 224 15.11 18.79 2.56
C GLY A 224 15.87 18.62 1.25
N GLU A 225 17.00 17.92 1.28
CA GLU A 225 17.81 17.63 0.09
C GLU A 225 17.40 16.31 -0.62
N ASN A 226 16.53 15.51 0.00
CA ASN A 226 16.10 14.23 -0.57
C ASN A 226 14.83 14.39 -1.42
N THR A 227 14.76 13.64 -2.50
CA THR A 227 13.58 13.58 -3.36
C THR A 227 12.85 12.26 -3.15
N MET A 228 11.56 12.32 -2.78
CA MET A 228 10.66 11.18 -2.76
C MET A 228 9.84 11.13 -4.03
N THR A 229 9.92 10.03 -4.77
CA THR A 229 9.14 9.81 -5.99
C THR A 229 8.22 8.60 -5.79
N ILE A 230 6.93 8.78 -6.11
CA ILE A 230 5.92 7.73 -6.00
C ILE A 230 5.42 7.37 -7.39
N PHE A 231 5.42 6.10 -7.69
CA PHE A 231 4.91 5.54 -8.94
C PHE A 231 3.78 4.53 -8.65
N SER A 232 2.86 4.40 -9.58
CA SER A 232 1.91 3.27 -9.65
C SER A 232 2.18 2.47 -10.91
N LYS A 233 1.67 1.24 -10.93
CA LYS A 233 1.59 0.47 -12.16
C LYS A 233 0.66 1.18 -13.15
N LYS A 234 1.02 1.21 -14.44
CA LYS A 234 0.07 1.65 -15.48
C LYS A 234 -1.11 0.68 -15.48
N SER A 235 -2.33 1.21 -15.38
CA SER A 235 -3.53 0.40 -15.63
C SER A 235 -3.48 -0.07 -17.08
N GLN A 236 -3.64 -1.35 -17.28
CA GLN A 236 -3.90 -1.92 -18.61
C GLN A 236 -5.27 -1.48 -19.10
#